data_2bbf140ccc292b3c3a9b9515e0510ef1
#
_entry.id   2bbf140ccc292b3c3a9b9515e0510ef1
#
_cell.length_a   1.000
_cell.length_b   1.000
_cell.length_c   1.000
_cell.angle_alpha   90.00
_cell.angle_beta   90.00
_cell.angle_gamma   90.00
#
_symmetry.space_group_name_H-M   'P 1'
#
loop_
_entity.id
_entity.type
_entity.pdbx_description
1 polymer ?
#
loop_
_entity_poly.entity_id
_entity_poly.type
_entity_poly.pdbx_seq_one_letter_code
_entity_poly.pdbx_strand_id
1 'polypeptide(L)'
;MKFKYIKSIVSAALFLSLTTGMTSCINDLDISPIDPQMTATFDQDMYFTKLYASLGLTGQKLSEDPDIAVKDEGQSCFYRALFTNNEYGTDEMIWTWQENAGIPELTYMRWNSSHQQTEILYNRLAYNITLCNFFLDQIAGKEDATSVQQRAEARFLRSLFYYYLMDTFGKAPFTEHFSKENPPQKTASELFAYIESELESIENDMSEPRQAPFGRADKAACWLLRARLYLNAEVYTGQPRWNDAITYAGKVLDPSNGYGLCGNYEQLFMADNDENPDAKKEIILSIRQDGVQAKSYGGSYFLIAATQKSDMPNRGTNDPWECIRTRKALVDKFFANSEDIPFTEYTDNKWQNVRDVQAAAKDERALFYTTGRKAELESVGKFTDGLSFMKWSNLRSDGQPAHDAKIPDTDIPFFRLAEAYLIRAEAYLRAGGANAQQNAWLDIKALRDRAKATEIPTANNLTLDYILDERARELYLEGFRRTDLIRYGYFTSSTYLWDWKGGSFEGNGVSSIYNLYPIPKTETLTNTNMTQNPGY
;
A
#
# COMPACT_ATOMS: atom_id res chain seq x y z
N MET A 1 36.39 -40.36 68.20
CA MET A 1 36.69 -40.88 66.86
C MET A 1 35.44 -41.14 65.99
N LYS A 2 34.19 -40.97 66.45
CA LYS A 2 32.97 -41.26 65.70
C LYS A 2 32.40 -40.02 64.92
N PHE A 3 32.78 -38.78 65.23
CA PHE A 3 32.24 -37.59 64.57
C PHE A 3 32.97 -37.14 63.27
N LYS A 4 34.18 -37.65 63.04
CA LYS A 4 34.93 -37.33 61.80
C LYS A 4 34.45 -38.10 60.57
N TYR A 5 33.95 -39.31 60.75
CA TYR A 5 33.49 -40.19 59.68
C TYR A 5 32.10 -39.80 59.18
N ILE A 6 31.24 -39.24 60.03
CA ILE A 6 29.89 -38.80 59.64
C ILE A 6 29.96 -37.57 58.73
N LYS A 7 30.89 -36.62 58.97
CA LYS A 7 31.07 -35.43 58.07
C LYS A 7 31.60 -35.82 56.71
N SER A 8 32.47 -36.80 56.57
CA SER A 8 32.99 -37.27 55.30
C SER A 8 31.96 -38.06 54.49
N ILE A 9 31.05 -38.81 55.13
CA ILE A 9 29.97 -39.51 54.41
C ILE A 9 28.89 -38.57 53.95
N VAL A 10 28.56 -37.53 54.74
CA VAL A 10 27.57 -36.50 54.33
C VAL A 10 28.13 -35.63 53.22
N SER A 11 29.42 -35.27 53.21
CA SER A 11 30.05 -34.54 52.13
C SER A 11 30.15 -35.37 50.83
N ALA A 12 30.41 -36.66 50.89
CA ALA A 12 30.44 -37.55 49.73
C ALA A 12 29.04 -37.80 49.16
N ALA A 13 28.01 -37.91 49.99
CA ALA A 13 26.61 -38.03 49.55
C ALA A 13 26.07 -36.71 48.91
N LEU A 14 26.51 -35.54 49.40
CA LEU A 14 26.15 -34.27 48.84
C LEU A 14 26.85 -34.02 47.47
N PHE A 15 28.10 -34.52 47.32
CA PHE A 15 28.80 -34.39 46.01
C PHE A 15 28.27 -35.39 44.97
N LEU A 16 27.81 -36.58 45.38
CA LEU A 16 27.19 -37.54 44.46
C LEU A 16 25.78 -37.14 44.05
N SER A 17 25.04 -36.41 44.90
CA SER A 17 23.71 -35.87 44.54
C SER A 17 23.77 -34.61 43.62
N LEU A 18 24.91 -33.89 43.61
CA LEU A 18 25.11 -32.76 42.67
C LEU A 18 25.56 -33.21 41.26
N THR A 19 26.16 -34.40 41.14
CA THR A 19 26.61 -34.90 39.82
C THR A 19 25.55 -35.70 39.08
N THR A 20 24.49 -36.16 39.73
CA THR A 20 23.36 -36.83 39.06
C THR A 20 22.27 -35.86 38.62
N GLY A 21 22.35 -34.58 39.02
CA GLY A 21 21.39 -33.53 38.62
C GLY A 21 21.74 -32.77 37.33
N MET A 22 22.89 -33.03 36.69
CA MET A 22 23.32 -32.31 35.49
C MET A 22 23.19 -33.07 34.16
N THR A 23 22.58 -34.24 34.16
CA THR A 23 22.38 -35.02 32.92
C THR A 23 20.94 -34.99 32.40
N SER A 24 20.07 -34.15 33.00
CA SER A 24 18.64 -34.14 32.68
C SER A 24 18.18 -33.00 31.77
N CYS A 25 19.05 -32.18 31.21
CA CYS A 25 18.57 -31.03 30.40
C CYS A 25 19.05 -31.00 28.95
N ILE A 26 19.78 -31.99 28.47
CA ILE A 26 20.26 -31.98 27.08
C ILE A 26 19.31 -32.73 26.15
N ASN A 27 18.57 -33.72 26.61
CA ASN A 27 17.61 -34.45 25.79
C ASN A 27 16.17 -33.85 25.82
N ASP A 28 15.86 -32.98 26.78
CA ASP A 28 14.56 -32.30 26.84
C ASP A 28 14.45 -31.09 25.89
N LEU A 29 15.54 -30.73 25.23
CA LEU A 29 15.56 -29.68 24.20
C LEU A 29 15.30 -30.21 22.77
N ASP A 30 15.29 -31.54 22.61
CA ASP A 30 14.95 -32.24 21.36
C ASP A 30 13.51 -32.80 21.39
N ILE A 31 12.59 -32.10 22.04
CA ILE A 31 11.17 -32.46 21.95
C ILE A 31 10.69 -32.11 20.55
N SER A 32 10.38 -33.11 19.75
CA SER A 32 9.57 -32.90 18.55
C SER A 32 8.29 -32.21 18.98
N PRO A 33 7.92 -31.05 18.35
CA PRO A 33 6.69 -30.35 18.67
C PRO A 33 5.50 -31.32 18.65
N ILE A 34 4.72 -31.34 19.73
CA ILE A 34 3.54 -32.23 19.87
C ILE A 34 2.43 -31.78 18.90
N ASP A 35 2.48 -30.54 18.43
CA ASP A 35 1.57 -30.02 17.42
C ASP A 35 2.06 -30.45 16.03
N PRO A 36 1.29 -31.29 15.29
CA PRO A 36 1.63 -31.66 13.91
C PRO A 36 1.81 -30.49 12.96
N GLN A 37 1.27 -29.31 13.29
CA GLN A 37 1.43 -28.08 12.50
C GLN A 37 2.81 -27.43 12.72
N MET A 38 3.49 -27.70 13.84
CA MET A 38 4.86 -27.22 14.11
C MET A 38 5.96 -28.14 13.54
N THR A 39 5.62 -29.35 13.12
CA THR A 39 6.50 -30.28 12.39
C THR A 39 6.26 -30.28 10.90
N ALA A 40 5.49 -29.31 10.38
CA ALA A 40 5.14 -29.26 8.98
C ALA A 40 6.41 -29.25 8.10
N THR A 41 6.57 -30.30 7.32
CA THR A 41 7.48 -30.28 6.18
C THR A 41 7.13 -29.10 5.29
N PHE A 42 8.15 -28.42 4.74
CA PHE A 42 7.93 -27.32 3.82
C PHE A 42 7.01 -27.77 2.67
N ASP A 43 5.85 -27.14 2.56
CA ASP A 43 4.93 -27.27 1.43
C ASP A 43 5.08 -26.04 0.55
N GLN A 44 5.59 -26.25 -0.66
CA GLN A 44 5.95 -25.19 -1.58
C GLN A 44 4.75 -24.33 -1.96
N ASP A 45 3.61 -24.93 -2.28
CA ASP A 45 2.43 -24.19 -2.76
C ASP A 45 1.73 -23.43 -1.62
N MET A 46 1.69 -24.00 -0.42
CA MET A 46 1.16 -23.32 0.76
C MET A 46 2.01 -22.09 1.13
N TYR A 47 3.34 -22.24 1.16
CA TYR A 47 4.23 -21.10 1.45
C TYR A 47 4.21 -20.05 0.36
N PHE A 48 4.15 -20.45 -0.91
CA PHE A 48 4.00 -19.53 -2.02
C PHE A 48 2.68 -18.74 -1.92
N THR A 49 1.58 -19.42 -1.62
CA THR A 49 0.28 -18.77 -1.38
C THR A 49 0.37 -17.76 -0.23
N LYS A 50 1.12 -18.07 0.85
CA LYS A 50 1.32 -17.15 1.98
C LYS A 50 2.03 -15.86 1.56
N LEU A 51 2.92 -15.88 0.56
CA LEU A 51 3.57 -14.66 0.07
C LEU A 51 2.53 -13.64 -0.44
N TYR A 52 1.56 -14.10 -1.24
CA TYR A 52 0.48 -13.24 -1.74
C TYR A 52 -0.54 -12.90 -0.65
N ALA A 53 -0.89 -13.86 0.20
CA ALA A 53 -1.80 -13.63 1.31
C ALA A 53 -1.28 -12.55 2.26
N SER A 54 0.04 -12.41 2.44
CA SER A 54 0.66 -11.37 3.28
C SER A 54 0.46 -9.94 2.78
N LEU A 55 -0.04 -9.75 1.55
CA LEU A 55 -0.45 -8.44 1.03
C LEU A 55 -1.77 -7.96 1.62
N GLY A 56 -2.71 -8.87 1.86
CA GLY A 56 -4.07 -8.57 2.30
C GLY A 56 -4.37 -8.98 3.74
N LEU A 57 -3.71 -10.02 4.24
CA LEU A 57 -3.98 -10.59 5.55
C LEU A 57 -3.00 -10.10 6.61
N THR A 58 -3.44 -10.09 7.85
CA THR A 58 -2.63 -9.70 9.03
C THR A 58 -2.01 -10.88 9.75
N GLY A 59 -2.51 -12.09 9.48
CA GLY A 59 -2.09 -13.35 10.07
C GLY A 59 -3.02 -14.48 9.67
N GLN A 60 -2.86 -15.65 10.30
CA GLN A 60 -3.64 -16.84 9.93
C GLN A 60 -5.07 -16.83 10.48
N LYS A 61 -5.33 -16.14 11.59
CA LYS A 61 -6.61 -16.15 12.32
C LYS A 61 -7.10 -14.74 12.65
N LEU A 62 -6.93 -13.78 11.73
CA LEU A 62 -7.30 -12.38 12.01
C LEU A 62 -6.65 -11.85 13.30
N SER A 63 -7.47 -11.29 14.20
CA SER A 63 -7.02 -10.71 15.47
C SER A 63 -6.53 -11.74 16.49
N GLU A 64 -6.80 -13.04 16.30
CA GLU A 64 -6.40 -14.07 17.26
C GLU A 64 -4.92 -14.50 17.11
N ASP A 65 -4.36 -14.37 15.90
CA ASP A 65 -2.99 -14.80 15.60
C ASP A 65 -2.33 -13.90 14.54
N PRO A 66 -2.07 -12.63 14.88
CA PRO A 66 -1.48 -11.68 13.94
C PRO A 66 0.02 -11.98 13.74
N ASP A 67 0.52 -11.81 12.52
CA ASP A 67 1.95 -11.93 12.20
C ASP A 67 2.81 -10.89 12.93
N ILE A 68 2.24 -9.72 13.23
CA ILE A 68 2.90 -8.61 13.92
C ILE A 68 2.05 -8.19 15.12
N ALA A 69 2.65 -8.17 16.29
CA ALA A 69 1.98 -7.78 17.54
C ALA A 69 1.70 -6.28 17.55
N VAL A 70 0.44 -5.90 17.31
CA VAL A 70 -0.07 -4.52 17.39
C VAL A 70 -1.42 -4.52 18.09
N LYS A 71 -1.80 -3.37 18.66
CA LYS A 71 -3.06 -3.26 19.43
C LYS A 71 -4.31 -3.43 18.54
N ASP A 72 -4.30 -2.86 17.35
CA ASP A 72 -5.31 -3.02 16.30
C ASP A 72 -4.64 -3.79 15.16
N GLU A 73 -4.93 -5.10 15.06
CA GLU A 73 -4.22 -5.98 14.15
C GLU A 73 -4.41 -5.57 12.68
N GLY A 74 -5.57 -5.00 12.33
CA GLY A 74 -5.85 -4.51 10.98
C GLY A 74 -4.86 -3.45 10.51
N GLN A 75 -4.25 -2.66 11.43
CA GLN A 75 -3.19 -1.70 11.10
C GLN A 75 -1.92 -2.38 10.59
N SER A 76 -1.69 -3.65 10.96
CA SER A 76 -0.52 -4.42 10.51
C SER A 76 -0.68 -5.02 9.10
N CYS A 77 -1.85 -4.94 8.48
CA CYS A 77 -2.04 -5.30 7.07
C CYS A 77 -1.13 -4.44 6.18
N PHE A 78 -0.45 -5.06 5.23
CA PHE A 78 0.46 -4.36 4.31
C PHE A 78 -0.24 -3.17 3.64
N TYR A 79 -1.42 -3.40 3.06
CA TYR A 79 -2.11 -2.33 2.33
C TYR A 79 -2.55 -1.18 3.24
N ARG A 80 -3.16 -1.47 4.43
CA ARG A 80 -3.57 -0.41 5.37
C ARG A 80 -2.37 0.35 5.92
N ALA A 81 -1.27 -0.34 6.26
CA ALA A 81 -0.06 0.31 6.73
C ALA A 81 0.55 1.23 5.65
N LEU A 82 0.61 0.76 4.40
CA LEU A 82 1.08 1.55 3.27
C LEU A 82 0.17 2.75 3.02
N PHE A 83 -1.14 2.54 2.93
CA PHE A 83 -2.14 3.57 2.74
C PHE A 83 -2.05 4.65 3.83
N THR A 84 -2.01 4.25 5.11
CA THR A 84 -1.91 5.18 6.24
C THR A 84 -0.72 6.12 6.11
N ASN A 85 0.44 5.58 5.74
CA ASN A 85 1.65 6.38 5.62
C ASN A 85 1.71 7.20 4.32
N ASN A 86 1.02 6.80 3.27
CA ASN A 86 1.06 7.50 1.98
C ASN A 86 -0.11 8.48 1.76
N GLU A 87 -1.16 8.45 2.61
CA GLU A 87 -2.35 9.29 2.42
C GLU A 87 -2.62 10.26 3.56
N TYR A 88 -2.47 9.86 4.84
CA TYR A 88 -2.96 10.66 5.97
C TYR A 88 -2.29 12.04 6.13
N GLY A 89 -1.05 12.19 5.69
CA GLY A 89 -0.33 13.46 5.69
C GLY A 89 -0.42 14.26 4.39
N THR A 90 -1.35 13.92 3.47
CA THR A 90 -1.43 14.51 2.13
C THR A 90 -2.59 15.50 1.97
N ASP A 91 -2.74 16.05 0.79
CA ASP A 91 -3.79 16.99 0.39
C ASP A 91 -5.12 16.31 -0.01
N GLU A 92 -5.21 14.94 0.06
CA GLU A 92 -6.40 14.23 -0.39
C GLU A 92 -7.42 14.00 0.70
N MET A 93 -6.98 13.55 1.88
CA MET A 93 -7.89 13.06 2.91
C MET A 93 -7.43 13.39 4.32
N ILE A 94 -8.35 13.21 5.29
CA ILE A 94 -8.04 13.31 6.71
C ILE A 94 -8.78 12.24 7.49
N TRP A 95 -8.18 11.81 8.61
CA TRP A 95 -8.76 10.90 9.59
C TRP A 95 -9.34 11.67 10.77
N THR A 96 -10.60 11.39 11.14
CA THR A 96 -11.32 12.13 12.17
C THR A 96 -10.86 11.82 13.60
N TRP A 97 -10.57 10.56 13.89
CA TRP A 97 -10.23 10.12 15.26
C TRP A 97 -8.79 10.47 15.59
N GLN A 98 -8.58 11.72 15.99
CA GLN A 98 -7.25 12.27 16.29
C GLN A 98 -6.66 11.71 17.60
N GLU A 99 -7.46 11.03 18.44
CA GLU A 99 -6.99 10.30 19.63
C GLU A 99 -6.25 9.00 19.30
N ASN A 100 -6.33 8.51 18.08
CA ASN A 100 -5.62 7.31 17.67
C ASN A 100 -4.12 7.56 17.57
N ALA A 101 -3.32 6.64 18.13
CA ALA A 101 -1.87 6.78 18.22
C ALA A 101 -1.22 6.95 16.83
N GLY A 102 -0.41 7.98 16.69
CA GLY A 102 0.33 8.33 15.46
C GLY A 102 -0.50 9.11 14.43
N ILE A 103 -1.81 9.27 14.61
CA ILE A 103 -2.67 9.98 13.64
C ILE A 103 -2.42 11.49 13.64
N PRO A 104 -2.37 12.18 14.81
CA PRO A 104 -2.05 13.62 14.82
C PRO A 104 -0.68 13.93 14.22
N GLU A 105 0.30 13.05 14.44
CA GLU A 105 1.64 13.23 13.90
C GLU A 105 1.64 13.18 12.37
N LEU A 106 0.86 12.27 11.76
CA LEU A 106 0.68 12.22 10.29
C LEU A 106 -0.14 13.42 9.81
N THR A 107 -1.26 13.73 10.47
CA THR A 107 -2.14 14.85 10.09
C THR A 107 -1.39 16.18 10.02
N TYR A 108 -0.49 16.43 11.00
CA TYR A 108 0.23 17.69 11.15
C TYR A 108 1.70 17.62 10.70
N MET A 109 2.15 16.50 10.15
CA MET A 109 3.51 16.27 9.66
C MET A 109 4.58 16.58 10.74
N ARG A 110 4.50 15.87 11.88
CA ARG A 110 5.38 16.07 13.05
C ARG A 110 5.80 14.76 13.73
N TRP A 111 6.01 13.71 12.96
CA TRP A 111 6.45 12.40 13.47
C TRP A 111 7.92 12.39 13.90
N ASN A 112 8.29 11.36 14.67
CA ASN A 112 9.64 11.08 15.13
C ASN A 112 9.96 9.60 15.07
N SER A 113 11.15 9.16 15.50
CA SER A 113 11.62 7.78 15.41
C SER A 113 10.87 6.75 16.29
N SER A 114 9.95 7.21 17.13
CA SER A 114 9.05 6.35 17.92
C SER A 114 7.62 6.38 17.40
N HIS A 115 7.42 6.81 16.15
CA HIS A 115 6.10 6.95 15.56
C HIS A 115 5.50 5.58 15.21
N GLN A 116 4.35 5.24 15.80
CA GLN A 116 3.75 3.92 15.72
C GLN A 116 3.39 3.50 14.28
N GLN A 117 2.75 4.38 13.49
CA GLN A 117 2.25 4.00 12.16
C GLN A 117 3.40 3.73 11.18
N THR A 118 4.50 4.48 11.27
CA THR A 118 5.69 4.24 10.44
C THR A 118 6.41 2.96 10.86
N GLU A 119 6.48 2.66 12.16
CA GLU A 119 7.06 1.42 12.67
C GLU A 119 6.26 0.19 12.22
N ILE A 120 4.92 0.27 12.22
CA ILE A 120 4.06 -0.82 11.72
C ILE A 120 4.35 -1.11 10.25
N LEU A 121 4.44 -0.09 9.40
CA LEU A 121 4.79 -0.27 7.99
C LEU A 121 6.16 -0.89 7.81
N TYR A 122 7.16 -0.37 8.52
CA TYR A 122 8.53 -0.90 8.48
C TYR A 122 8.58 -2.39 8.83
N ASN A 123 7.95 -2.76 9.94
CA ASN A 123 7.92 -4.13 10.42
C ASN A 123 7.18 -5.06 9.45
N ARG A 124 6.07 -4.60 8.85
CA ARG A 124 5.33 -5.38 7.85
C ARG A 124 6.18 -5.63 6.59
N LEU A 125 6.89 -4.61 6.10
CA LEU A 125 7.77 -4.75 4.94
C LEU A 125 8.93 -5.70 5.22
N ALA A 126 9.58 -5.57 6.39
CA ALA A 126 10.66 -6.45 6.82
C ALA A 126 10.19 -7.92 6.98
N TYR A 127 9.02 -8.13 7.60
CA TYR A 127 8.41 -9.45 7.72
C TYR A 127 8.14 -10.09 6.34
N ASN A 128 7.56 -9.35 5.41
CA ASN A 128 7.25 -9.86 4.08
C ASN A 128 8.52 -10.18 3.27
N ILE A 129 9.60 -9.39 3.41
CA ILE A 129 10.91 -9.71 2.83
C ILE A 129 11.46 -11.01 3.41
N THR A 130 11.33 -11.19 4.74
CA THR A 130 11.77 -12.41 5.41
C THR A 130 11.01 -13.65 4.91
N LEU A 131 9.70 -13.54 4.68
CA LEU A 131 8.91 -14.62 4.07
C LEU A 131 9.40 -14.95 2.65
N CYS A 132 9.67 -13.95 1.83
CA CYS A 132 10.20 -14.16 0.48
C CYS A 132 11.57 -14.85 0.52
N ASN A 133 12.48 -14.39 1.38
CA ASN A 133 13.81 -14.98 1.53
C ASN A 133 13.75 -16.44 2.01
N PHE A 134 12.91 -16.73 3.02
CA PHE A 134 12.70 -18.10 3.46
C PHE A 134 12.19 -18.99 2.33
N PHE A 135 11.17 -18.57 1.60
CA PHE A 135 10.64 -19.33 0.47
C PHE A 135 11.70 -19.58 -0.60
N LEU A 136 12.44 -18.53 -1.00
CA LEU A 136 13.48 -18.62 -2.02
C LEU A 136 14.61 -19.57 -1.63
N ASP A 137 15.03 -19.56 -0.36
CA ASP A 137 16.04 -20.51 0.16
C ASP A 137 15.54 -21.96 0.11
N GLN A 138 14.25 -22.21 0.40
CA GLN A 138 13.67 -23.55 0.37
C GLN A 138 13.55 -24.14 -1.05
N ILE A 139 13.41 -23.31 -2.07
CA ILE A 139 13.30 -23.76 -3.47
C ILE A 139 14.57 -23.54 -4.27
N ALA A 140 15.69 -23.17 -3.59
CA ALA A 140 16.96 -22.99 -4.25
C ALA A 140 17.38 -24.27 -5.01
N GLY A 141 17.80 -24.10 -6.28
CA GLY A 141 18.24 -25.23 -7.13
C GLY A 141 17.13 -26.11 -7.72
N LYS A 142 15.83 -25.82 -7.47
CA LYS A 142 14.74 -26.48 -8.19
C LYS A 142 14.58 -25.84 -9.59
N GLU A 143 14.58 -26.68 -10.63
CA GLU A 143 14.57 -26.23 -12.04
C GLU A 143 13.28 -26.62 -12.81
N ASP A 144 12.28 -27.19 -12.14
CA ASP A 144 10.97 -27.43 -12.75
C ASP A 144 10.25 -26.09 -13.04
N ALA A 145 9.38 -26.08 -14.04
CA ALA A 145 8.73 -24.86 -14.52
C ALA A 145 7.93 -24.12 -13.43
N THR A 146 7.30 -24.85 -12.53
CA THR A 146 6.54 -24.27 -11.40
C THR A 146 7.48 -23.56 -10.44
N SER A 147 8.60 -24.19 -10.07
CA SER A 147 9.59 -23.60 -9.16
C SER A 147 10.28 -22.38 -9.78
N VAL A 148 10.59 -22.39 -11.07
CA VAL A 148 11.16 -21.25 -11.79
C VAL A 148 10.19 -20.08 -11.76
N GLN A 149 8.92 -20.28 -12.10
CA GLN A 149 7.91 -19.22 -12.09
C GLN A 149 7.64 -18.69 -10.68
N GLN A 150 7.47 -19.58 -9.68
CA GLN A 150 7.25 -19.16 -8.28
C GLN A 150 8.46 -18.41 -7.71
N ARG A 151 9.67 -18.78 -8.13
CA ARG A 151 10.91 -18.04 -7.79
C ARG A 151 10.89 -16.64 -8.36
N ALA A 152 10.52 -16.46 -9.62
CA ALA A 152 10.43 -15.15 -10.26
C ALA A 152 9.39 -14.26 -9.55
N GLU A 153 8.21 -14.79 -9.24
CA GLU A 153 7.17 -14.05 -8.52
C GLU A 153 7.56 -13.72 -7.07
N ALA A 154 8.23 -14.62 -6.35
CA ALA A 154 8.73 -14.33 -5.01
C ALA A 154 9.81 -13.23 -5.00
N ARG A 155 10.70 -13.22 -6.01
CA ARG A 155 11.69 -12.14 -6.21
C ARG A 155 11.02 -10.82 -6.62
N PHE A 156 9.96 -10.86 -7.42
CA PHE A 156 9.13 -9.69 -7.71
C PHE A 156 8.52 -9.11 -6.42
N LEU A 157 7.90 -9.92 -5.57
CA LEU A 157 7.30 -9.46 -4.30
C LEU A 157 8.37 -8.90 -3.36
N ARG A 158 9.54 -9.56 -3.25
CA ARG A 158 10.67 -9.04 -2.46
C ARG A 158 11.13 -7.68 -2.97
N SER A 159 11.24 -7.50 -4.28
CA SER A 159 11.59 -6.23 -4.91
C SER A 159 10.53 -5.15 -4.64
N LEU A 160 9.26 -5.49 -4.66
CA LEU A 160 8.15 -4.61 -4.30
C LEU A 160 8.26 -4.12 -2.84
N PHE A 161 8.59 -5.00 -1.90
CA PHE A 161 8.75 -4.60 -0.49
C PHE A 161 10.01 -3.75 -0.26
N TYR A 162 11.12 -4.05 -0.93
CA TYR A 162 12.31 -3.19 -0.91
C TYR A 162 12.04 -1.84 -1.59
N TYR A 163 11.23 -1.79 -2.65
CA TYR A 163 10.80 -0.54 -3.27
C TYR A 163 10.08 0.37 -2.25
N TYR A 164 9.14 -0.16 -1.47
CA TYR A 164 8.45 0.63 -0.46
C TYR A 164 9.35 1.00 0.73
N LEU A 165 10.30 0.16 1.15
CA LEU A 165 11.29 0.58 2.15
C LEU A 165 12.17 1.72 1.63
N MET A 166 12.60 1.66 0.38
CA MET A 166 13.37 2.72 -0.27
C MET A 166 12.56 4.02 -0.38
N ASP A 167 11.32 3.96 -0.88
CA ASP A 167 10.46 5.13 -1.08
C ASP A 167 10.10 5.83 0.24
N THR A 168 9.83 5.05 1.29
CA THR A 168 9.34 5.61 2.56
C THR A 168 10.47 5.98 3.52
N PHE A 169 11.54 5.18 3.60
CA PHE A 169 12.62 5.35 4.59
C PHE A 169 13.97 5.73 3.99
N GLY A 170 14.14 5.70 2.66
CA GLY A 170 15.38 6.08 1.98
C GLY A 170 16.55 5.10 2.17
N LYS A 171 16.38 4.06 2.96
CA LYS A 171 17.35 2.99 3.23
C LYS A 171 16.66 1.78 3.83
N ALA A 172 17.31 0.62 3.79
CA ALA A 172 16.79 -0.60 4.41
C ALA A 172 17.91 -1.50 4.91
N PRO A 173 17.63 -2.36 5.93
CA PRO A 173 18.45 -3.53 6.19
C PRO A 173 18.28 -4.49 5.00
N PHE A 174 19.41 -4.98 4.47
CA PHE A 174 19.39 -5.73 3.22
C PHE A 174 19.91 -7.15 3.38
N THR A 175 19.06 -8.12 3.02
CA THR A 175 19.45 -9.53 2.90
C THR A 175 18.62 -10.22 1.82
N GLU A 176 19.21 -11.19 1.14
CA GLU A 176 18.54 -12.04 0.16
C GLU A 176 18.27 -13.45 0.69
N HIS A 177 18.72 -13.74 1.91
CA HIS A 177 18.59 -15.03 2.57
C HIS A 177 17.89 -14.90 3.93
N PHE A 178 17.23 -15.97 4.34
CA PHE A 178 16.71 -16.08 5.71
C PHE A 178 17.89 -16.24 6.68
N SER A 179 18.08 -15.25 7.56
CA SER A 179 19.18 -15.21 8.52
C SER A 179 18.72 -14.65 9.86
N LYS A 180 19.41 -15.08 10.94
CA LYS A 180 19.26 -14.51 12.29
C LYS A 180 20.26 -13.39 12.57
N GLU A 181 21.18 -13.14 11.65
CA GLU A 181 22.16 -12.07 11.78
C GLU A 181 21.55 -10.72 11.37
N ASN A 182 22.01 -9.65 12.01
CA ASN A 182 21.60 -8.30 11.65
C ASN A 182 22.13 -7.95 10.24
N PRO A 183 21.26 -7.69 9.25
CA PRO A 183 21.69 -7.40 7.90
C PRO A 183 22.36 -6.03 7.80
N PRO A 184 23.29 -5.85 6.84
CA PRO A 184 23.86 -4.54 6.54
C PRO A 184 22.82 -3.58 5.96
N GLN A 185 23.07 -2.28 6.10
CA GLN A 185 22.26 -1.23 5.48
C GLN A 185 22.58 -1.09 3.99
N LYS A 186 21.55 -0.87 3.16
CA LYS A 186 21.67 -0.29 1.81
C LYS A 186 20.98 1.08 1.75
N THR A 187 21.61 1.99 1.02
CA THR A 187 21.07 3.31 0.68
C THR A 187 20.00 3.23 -0.41
N ALA A 188 19.25 4.33 -0.63
CA ALA A 188 18.24 4.39 -1.69
C ALA A 188 18.84 4.06 -3.08
N SER A 189 20.01 4.59 -3.42
CA SER A 189 20.65 4.32 -4.72
C SER A 189 21.09 2.86 -4.87
N GLU A 190 21.56 2.22 -3.79
CA GLU A 190 21.93 0.79 -3.82
C GLU A 190 20.69 -0.11 -3.90
N LEU A 191 19.59 0.27 -3.22
CA LEU A 191 18.30 -0.44 -3.33
C LEU A 191 17.70 -0.27 -4.73
N PHE A 192 17.76 0.93 -5.31
CA PHE A 192 17.33 1.17 -6.68
C PHE A 192 18.03 0.24 -7.67
N ALA A 193 19.38 0.18 -7.62
CA ALA A 193 20.18 -0.68 -8.50
C ALA A 193 19.86 -2.17 -8.29
N TYR A 194 19.65 -2.59 -7.05
CA TYR A 194 19.25 -3.95 -6.73
C TYR A 194 17.86 -4.28 -7.32
N ILE A 195 16.84 -3.45 -7.06
CA ILE A 195 15.47 -3.66 -7.56
C ILE A 195 15.45 -3.68 -9.08
N GLU A 196 16.18 -2.76 -9.74
CA GLU A 196 16.30 -2.72 -11.20
C GLU A 196 16.85 -4.04 -11.74
N SER A 197 17.97 -4.51 -11.18
CA SER A 197 18.63 -5.76 -11.59
C SER A 197 17.76 -7.00 -11.33
N GLU A 198 17.06 -7.06 -10.18
CA GLU A 198 16.15 -8.15 -9.86
C GLU A 198 15.01 -8.24 -10.88
N LEU A 199 14.31 -7.13 -11.11
CA LEU A 199 13.19 -7.08 -12.04
C LEU A 199 13.60 -7.36 -13.49
N GLU A 200 14.82 -6.99 -13.88
CA GLU A 200 15.36 -7.32 -15.19
C GLU A 200 15.60 -8.82 -15.33
N SER A 201 16.23 -9.41 -14.32
CA SER A 201 16.64 -10.82 -14.36
C SER A 201 15.47 -11.80 -14.35
N ILE A 202 14.32 -11.43 -13.73
CA ILE A 202 13.15 -12.31 -13.62
C ILE A 202 12.14 -12.12 -14.76
N GLU A 203 12.25 -11.08 -15.60
CA GLU A 203 11.23 -10.71 -16.60
C GLU A 203 10.85 -11.90 -17.50
N ASN A 204 11.84 -12.71 -17.91
CA ASN A 204 11.60 -13.86 -18.82
C ASN A 204 10.96 -15.05 -18.11
N ASP A 205 11.11 -15.18 -16.80
CA ASP A 205 10.56 -16.28 -16.00
C ASP A 205 9.16 -15.98 -15.46
N MET A 206 8.68 -14.73 -15.60
CA MET A 206 7.31 -14.35 -15.27
C MET A 206 6.33 -14.83 -16.36
N SER A 207 5.09 -15.12 -15.95
CA SER A 207 4.01 -15.41 -16.89
C SER A 207 3.80 -14.26 -17.88
N GLU A 208 3.41 -14.59 -19.11
CA GLU A 208 2.99 -13.58 -20.07
C GLU A 208 1.79 -12.77 -19.54
N PRO A 209 1.58 -11.53 -20.02
CA PRO A 209 0.49 -10.68 -19.55
C PRO A 209 -0.86 -11.43 -19.58
N ARG A 210 -1.60 -11.37 -18.47
CA ARG A 210 -2.89 -12.03 -18.24
C ARG A 210 -2.88 -13.57 -18.32
N GLN A 211 -1.72 -14.22 -18.31
CA GLN A 211 -1.62 -15.68 -18.25
C GLN A 211 -1.42 -16.22 -16.82
N ALA A 212 -1.02 -15.37 -15.88
CA ALA A 212 -1.01 -15.74 -14.46
C ALA A 212 -2.46 -15.86 -13.93
N PRO A 213 -2.71 -16.71 -12.91
CA PRO A 213 -3.96 -16.67 -12.16
C PRO A 213 -4.24 -15.25 -11.63
N PHE A 214 -5.51 -14.83 -11.65
CA PHE A 214 -5.88 -13.50 -11.18
C PHE A 214 -5.45 -13.28 -9.73
N GLY A 215 -4.83 -12.14 -9.45
CA GLY A 215 -4.20 -11.81 -8.15
C GLY A 215 -2.72 -12.22 -8.06
N ARG A 216 -2.15 -12.89 -9.08
CA ARG A 216 -0.70 -13.16 -9.17
C ARG A 216 -0.03 -12.23 -10.19
N ALA A 217 1.24 -11.92 -9.93
CA ALA A 217 2.03 -11.04 -10.78
C ALA A 217 2.41 -11.72 -12.10
N ASP A 218 2.33 -10.96 -13.18
CA ASP A 218 2.79 -11.32 -14.51
C ASP A 218 3.84 -10.33 -15.03
N LYS A 219 4.27 -10.44 -16.27
CA LYS A 219 5.21 -9.50 -16.90
C LYS A 219 4.73 -8.05 -16.85
N ALA A 220 3.41 -7.80 -16.98
CA ALA A 220 2.88 -6.43 -16.92
C ALA A 220 3.02 -5.83 -15.52
N ALA A 221 2.86 -6.62 -14.47
CA ALA A 221 3.15 -6.17 -13.09
C ALA A 221 4.64 -5.84 -12.91
N CYS A 222 5.54 -6.67 -13.45
CA CYS A 222 6.98 -6.41 -13.44
C CYS A 222 7.32 -5.10 -14.17
N TRP A 223 6.78 -4.88 -15.37
CA TRP A 223 7.00 -3.66 -16.14
C TRP A 223 6.42 -2.42 -15.46
N LEU A 224 5.27 -2.53 -14.83
CA LEU A 224 4.65 -1.39 -14.13
C LEU A 224 5.47 -0.99 -12.89
N LEU A 225 5.99 -1.96 -12.12
CA LEU A 225 6.90 -1.66 -11.01
C LEU A 225 8.20 -0.99 -11.50
N ARG A 226 8.77 -1.45 -12.63
CA ARG A 226 9.92 -0.78 -13.27
C ARG A 226 9.57 0.64 -13.72
N ALA A 227 8.40 0.86 -14.29
CA ALA A 227 7.94 2.19 -14.68
C ALA A 227 7.82 3.14 -13.49
N ARG A 228 7.26 2.66 -12.34
CA ARG A 228 7.24 3.41 -11.06
C ARG A 228 8.65 3.75 -10.58
N LEU A 229 9.54 2.76 -10.60
CA LEU A 229 10.93 2.90 -10.17
C LEU A 229 11.62 4.00 -10.97
N TYR A 230 11.49 3.98 -12.29
CA TYR A 230 12.11 4.96 -13.18
C TYR A 230 11.47 6.35 -13.12
N LEU A 231 10.15 6.45 -12.93
CA LEU A 231 9.48 7.73 -12.74
C LEU A 231 10.00 8.49 -11.52
N ASN A 232 10.35 7.76 -10.45
CA ASN A 232 10.85 8.32 -9.20
C ASN A 232 12.38 8.26 -9.07
N ALA A 233 13.12 7.86 -10.11
CA ALA A 233 14.56 7.65 -10.06
C ALA A 233 15.36 8.89 -9.60
N GLU A 234 14.94 10.08 -10.01
CA GLU A 234 15.57 11.33 -9.60
C GLU A 234 15.48 11.55 -8.08
N VAL A 235 14.35 11.18 -7.45
CA VAL A 235 14.17 11.25 -5.99
C VAL A 235 15.12 10.29 -5.27
N TYR A 236 15.30 9.08 -5.78
CA TYR A 236 16.06 8.03 -5.10
C TYR A 236 17.57 8.10 -5.35
N THR A 237 17.95 8.56 -6.55
CA THR A 237 19.35 8.50 -7.02
C THR A 237 19.94 9.86 -7.39
N GLY A 238 19.13 10.91 -7.47
CA GLY A 238 19.51 12.21 -8.02
C GLY A 238 19.66 12.22 -9.55
N GLN A 239 19.31 11.11 -10.24
CA GLN A 239 19.44 10.98 -11.70
C GLN A 239 18.08 10.63 -12.32
N PRO A 240 17.57 11.44 -13.27
CA PRO A 240 16.31 11.17 -13.93
C PRO A 240 16.41 9.98 -14.91
N ARG A 241 15.34 9.17 -14.97
CA ARG A 241 15.23 8.01 -15.87
C ARG A 241 13.89 8.03 -16.65
N TRP A 242 13.48 9.23 -17.12
CA TRP A 242 12.17 9.45 -17.76
C TRP A 242 11.95 8.58 -19.01
N ASN A 243 12.98 8.38 -19.85
CA ASN A 243 12.87 7.56 -21.05
C ASN A 243 12.65 6.08 -20.73
N ASP A 244 13.23 5.59 -19.64
CA ASP A 244 12.98 4.23 -19.17
C ASP A 244 11.56 4.09 -18.62
N ALA A 245 11.05 5.10 -17.91
CA ALA A 245 9.66 5.14 -17.48
C ALA A 245 8.69 5.10 -18.67
N ILE A 246 8.95 5.88 -19.73
CA ILE A 246 8.18 5.85 -20.99
C ILE A 246 8.20 4.45 -21.60
N THR A 247 9.39 3.83 -21.67
CA THR A 247 9.58 2.51 -22.28
C THR A 247 8.78 1.44 -21.55
N TYR A 248 8.90 1.36 -20.22
CA TYR A 248 8.24 0.31 -19.44
C TYR A 248 6.74 0.55 -19.27
N ALA A 249 6.29 1.78 -19.08
CA ALA A 249 4.87 2.10 -19.16
C ALA A 249 4.30 1.80 -20.56
N GLY A 250 5.07 2.05 -21.62
CA GLY A 250 4.72 1.68 -23.00
C GLY A 250 4.54 0.18 -23.19
N LYS A 251 5.42 -0.66 -22.61
CA LYS A 251 5.25 -2.12 -22.62
C LYS A 251 3.92 -2.53 -21.97
N VAL A 252 3.58 -1.96 -20.79
CA VAL A 252 2.30 -2.25 -20.10
C VAL A 252 1.10 -1.88 -20.97
N LEU A 253 1.17 -0.75 -21.66
CA LEU A 253 0.09 -0.16 -22.47
C LEU A 253 -0.02 -0.77 -23.88
N ASP A 254 0.81 -1.75 -24.23
CA ASP A 254 0.71 -2.42 -25.53
C ASP A 254 -0.62 -3.20 -25.62
N PRO A 255 -1.48 -2.89 -26.61
CA PRO A 255 -2.78 -3.55 -26.75
C PRO A 255 -2.69 -5.08 -26.89
N SER A 256 -1.57 -5.61 -27.38
CA SER A 256 -1.35 -7.05 -27.54
C SER A 256 -1.35 -7.80 -26.20
N ASN A 257 -1.12 -7.11 -25.07
CA ASN A 257 -1.18 -7.68 -23.73
C ASN A 257 -2.61 -8.02 -23.28
N GLY A 258 -3.64 -7.49 -23.96
CA GLY A 258 -5.03 -7.72 -23.65
C GLY A 258 -5.54 -6.99 -22.40
N TYR A 259 -4.76 -6.07 -21.82
CA TYR A 259 -5.23 -5.12 -20.80
C TYR A 259 -5.97 -3.95 -21.46
N GLY A 260 -6.93 -3.36 -20.76
CA GLY A 260 -7.71 -2.22 -21.24
C GLY A 260 -8.38 -1.49 -20.08
N LEU A 261 -8.74 -0.22 -20.28
CA LEU A 261 -9.45 0.55 -19.25
C LEU A 261 -10.85 0.00 -19.01
N CYS A 262 -11.27 -0.10 -17.75
CA CYS A 262 -12.64 -0.41 -17.36
C CYS A 262 -13.56 0.73 -17.81
N GLY A 263 -14.64 0.41 -18.51
CA GLY A 263 -15.57 1.42 -19.07
C GLY A 263 -16.36 2.16 -18.00
N ASN A 264 -16.58 1.54 -16.84
CA ASN A 264 -17.21 2.16 -15.68
C ASN A 264 -16.24 2.17 -14.50
N TYR A 265 -15.75 3.37 -14.14
CA TYR A 265 -14.77 3.56 -13.07
C TYR A 265 -15.19 2.97 -11.72
N GLU A 266 -16.48 3.08 -11.34
CA GLU A 266 -16.99 2.57 -10.06
C GLU A 266 -16.78 1.05 -9.93
N GLN A 267 -16.90 0.31 -11.04
CA GLN A 267 -16.80 -1.16 -11.03
C GLN A 267 -15.41 -1.69 -10.64
N LEU A 268 -14.37 -0.85 -10.75
CA LEU A 268 -13.03 -1.19 -10.25
C LEU A 268 -12.99 -1.38 -8.73
N PHE A 269 -13.92 -0.78 -8.00
CA PHE A 269 -13.92 -0.72 -6.53
C PHE A 269 -15.20 -1.32 -5.93
N MET A 270 -15.86 -2.23 -6.67
CA MET A 270 -17.06 -2.96 -6.25
C MET A 270 -16.74 -4.40 -5.89
N ALA A 271 -17.65 -5.06 -5.18
CA ALA A 271 -17.44 -6.39 -4.59
C ALA A 271 -17.19 -7.53 -5.60
N ASP A 272 -17.57 -7.33 -6.85
CA ASP A 272 -17.38 -8.30 -7.94
C ASP A 272 -16.31 -7.88 -8.94
N ASN A 273 -15.34 -7.04 -8.53
CA ASN A 273 -14.31 -6.54 -9.43
C ASN A 273 -13.34 -7.64 -9.91
N ASP A 274 -13.28 -8.77 -9.23
CA ASP A 274 -12.54 -9.97 -9.61
C ASP A 274 -13.34 -10.92 -10.53
N GLU A 275 -14.66 -10.78 -10.59
CA GLU A 275 -15.56 -11.54 -11.46
C GLU A 275 -15.95 -10.75 -12.71
N ASN A 276 -16.18 -9.44 -12.57
CA ASN A 276 -16.57 -8.53 -13.65
C ASN A 276 -15.49 -8.45 -14.74
N PRO A 277 -15.76 -8.90 -15.99
CA PRO A 277 -14.74 -8.92 -17.03
C PRO A 277 -14.20 -7.54 -17.41
N ASP A 278 -15.03 -6.48 -17.26
CA ASP A 278 -14.64 -5.12 -17.59
C ASP A 278 -13.69 -4.54 -16.53
N ALA A 279 -13.92 -4.81 -15.25
CA ALA A 279 -12.99 -4.45 -14.18
C ALA A 279 -11.68 -5.23 -14.28
N LYS A 280 -11.75 -6.55 -14.45
CA LYS A 280 -10.58 -7.45 -14.56
C LYS A 280 -9.63 -7.10 -15.69
N LYS A 281 -10.10 -6.48 -16.77
CA LYS A 281 -9.20 -6.12 -17.87
C LYS A 281 -8.29 -4.94 -17.54
N GLU A 282 -8.64 -4.09 -16.53
CA GLU A 282 -7.79 -2.99 -16.10
C GLU A 282 -6.85 -3.40 -14.96
N ILE A 283 -7.24 -4.37 -14.13
CA ILE A 283 -6.48 -4.81 -12.95
C ILE A 283 -5.31 -5.70 -13.37
N ILE A 284 -4.08 -5.26 -13.07
CA ILE A 284 -2.84 -5.98 -13.39
C ILE A 284 -2.41 -6.85 -12.20
N LEU A 285 -2.46 -6.31 -10.98
CA LEU A 285 -2.21 -7.05 -9.75
C LEU A 285 -3.24 -6.65 -8.70
N SER A 286 -3.98 -7.63 -8.22
CA SER A 286 -5.01 -7.45 -7.19
C SER A 286 -4.50 -7.98 -5.85
N ILE A 287 -4.80 -7.26 -4.75
CA ILE A 287 -4.73 -7.84 -3.41
C ILE A 287 -6.10 -8.46 -3.13
N ARG A 288 -6.12 -9.79 -3.05
CA ARG A 288 -7.34 -10.59 -2.94
C ARG A 288 -8.04 -10.39 -1.61
N GLN A 289 -9.34 -10.19 -1.67
CA GLN A 289 -10.27 -10.13 -0.54
C GLN A 289 -11.50 -10.96 -0.87
N ASP A 290 -12.02 -11.66 0.13
CA ASP A 290 -13.35 -12.26 0.04
C ASP A 290 -13.96 -12.30 1.44
N GLY A 291 -15.26 -12.20 1.52
CA GLY A 291 -15.99 -12.25 2.79
C GLY A 291 -15.98 -13.64 3.46
N VAL A 292 -15.29 -14.64 2.88
CA VAL A 292 -15.30 -16.04 3.31
C VAL A 292 -13.96 -16.50 3.85
N GLN A 293 -12.88 -16.48 3.05
CA GLN A 293 -11.56 -17.03 3.40
C GLN A 293 -10.49 -15.95 3.54
N ALA A 294 -10.39 -15.02 2.58
CA ALA A 294 -9.39 -13.97 2.58
C ALA A 294 -9.87 -12.72 3.36
N LYS A 295 -10.26 -12.94 4.62
CA LYS A 295 -10.79 -11.89 5.51
C LYS A 295 -9.67 -11.02 6.06
N SER A 296 -9.91 -9.68 6.09
CA SER A 296 -8.98 -8.73 6.71
C SER A 296 -9.70 -7.49 7.21
N TYR A 297 -9.29 -6.99 8.39
CA TYR A 297 -9.70 -5.68 8.89
C TYR A 297 -8.82 -4.53 8.33
N GLY A 298 -7.80 -4.86 7.55
CA GLY A 298 -6.85 -3.90 6.98
C GLY A 298 -6.89 -3.75 5.46
N GLY A 299 -7.71 -4.55 4.76
CA GLY A 299 -7.88 -4.47 3.31
C GLY A 299 -8.96 -3.45 2.89
N SER A 300 -9.77 -3.80 1.90
CA SER A 300 -10.88 -2.96 1.43
C SER A 300 -11.95 -2.71 2.50
N TYR A 301 -12.10 -3.61 3.47
CA TYR A 301 -12.95 -3.38 4.66
C TYR A 301 -12.61 -2.05 5.35
N PHE A 302 -11.34 -1.82 5.62
CA PHE A 302 -10.88 -0.59 6.23
C PHE A 302 -11.35 0.65 5.45
N LEU A 303 -11.19 0.67 4.12
CA LEU A 303 -11.57 1.81 3.28
C LEU A 303 -13.09 2.02 3.23
N ILE A 304 -13.85 0.93 3.11
CA ILE A 304 -15.31 1.00 3.05
C ILE A 304 -15.88 1.44 4.40
N ALA A 305 -15.48 0.81 5.50
CA ALA A 305 -15.94 1.14 6.84
C ALA A 305 -15.54 2.56 7.26
N ALA A 306 -14.28 2.94 7.04
CA ALA A 306 -13.75 4.23 7.47
C ALA A 306 -14.38 5.44 6.75
N THR A 307 -14.85 5.24 5.52
CA THR A 307 -15.49 6.31 4.73
C THR A 307 -17.02 6.29 4.80
N GLN A 308 -17.64 5.30 5.44
CA GLN A 308 -19.09 5.17 5.57
C GLN A 308 -19.62 5.81 6.85
N LYS A 309 -20.80 6.47 6.72
CA LYS A 309 -21.65 6.94 7.82
C LYS A 309 -23.10 6.52 7.58
N SER A 310 -23.87 6.35 8.63
CA SER A 310 -25.27 5.88 8.56
C SER A 310 -26.23 6.82 7.81
N ASP A 311 -25.92 8.12 7.72
CA ASP A 311 -26.71 9.11 6.99
C ASP A 311 -26.45 9.11 5.46
N MET A 312 -25.45 8.38 4.99
CA MET A 312 -25.06 8.26 3.58
C MET A 312 -25.81 7.11 2.88
N PRO A 313 -25.74 7.01 1.52
CA PRO A 313 -26.04 5.76 0.82
C PRO A 313 -25.19 4.62 1.38
N ASN A 314 -25.80 3.48 1.69
CA ASN A 314 -25.06 2.31 2.15
C ASN A 314 -24.29 1.70 0.97
N ARG A 315 -22.98 1.44 1.18
CA ARG A 315 -22.09 0.80 0.22
C ARG A 315 -21.79 -0.66 0.55
N GLY A 316 -22.77 -1.36 1.13
CA GLY A 316 -22.66 -2.78 1.42
C GLY A 316 -21.95 -3.09 2.75
N THR A 317 -21.86 -2.14 3.68
CA THR A 317 -21.31 -2.39 5.02
C THR A 317 -22.34 -2.14 6.12
N ASN A 318 -22.32 -2.98 7.16
CA ASN A 318 -23.06 -2.81 8.39
C ASN A 318 -22.22 -2.27 9.56
N ASP A 319 -20.95 -1.90 9.30
CA ASP A 319 -19.99 -1.45 10.31
C ASP A 319 -19.34 -0.11 9.92
N PRO A 320 -20.09 1.01 9.90
CA PRO A 320 -19.55 2.33 9.54
C PRO A 320 -18.69 2.91 10.66
N TRP A 321 -17.48 3.43 10.31
CA TRP A 321 -16.55 4.02 11.28
C TRP A 321 -16.55 5.55 11.30
N GLU A 322 -17.01 6.20 10.25
CA GLU A 322 -17.12 7.66 10.19
C GLU A 322 -15.77 8.40 10.41
N CYS A 323 -14.69 7.96 9.78
CA CYS A 323 -13.36 8.51 10.05
C CYS A 323 -12.67 9.19 8.86
N ILE A 324 -12.80 8.68 7.62
CA ILE A 324 -12.12 9.25 6.45
C ILE A 324 -13.05 10.15 5.65
N ARG A 325 -12.60 11.38 5.33
CA ARG A 325 -13.27 12.34 4.45
C ARG A 325 -12.26 13.17 3.67
N THR A 326 -12.75 13.93 2.70
CA THR A 326 -11.89 14.73 1.83
C THR A 326 -11.24 15.90 2.55
N ARG A 327 -10.05 16.30 2.07
CA ARG A 327 -9.59 17.68 2.20
C ARG A 327 -10.13 18.52 1.04
N LYS A 328 -10.25 19.83 1.26
CA LYS A 328 -10.71 20.76 0.21
C LYS A 328 -9.80 20.72 -1.01
N ALA A 329 -8.51 20.57 -0.84
CA ALA A 329 -7.55 20.50 -1.92
C ALA A 329 -7.82 19.37 -2.94
N LEU A 330 -8.37 18.23 -2.53
CA LEU A 330 -8.83 17.20 -3.46
C LEU A 330 -10.12 17.62 -4.17
N VAL A 331 -11.07 18.18 -3.44
CA VAL A 331 -12.36 18.64 -3.98
C VAL A 331 -12.16 19.69 -5.08
N ASP A 332 -11.24 20.63 -4.86
CA ASP A 332 -10.89 21.69 -5.82
C ASP A 332 -10.30 21.16 -7.15
N LYS A 333 -9.87 19.90 -7.19
CA LYS A 333 -9.43 19.27 -8.45
C LYS A 333 -10.60 18.83 -9.34
N PHE A 334 -11.80 18.70 -8.76
CA PHE A 334 -13.03 18.38 -9.48
C PHE A 334 -13.93 19.60 -9.70
N PHE A 335 -13.82 20.63 -8.86
CA PHE A 335 -14.67 21.82 -8.90
C PHE A 335 -13.81 23.08 -8.89
N ALA A 336 -13.96 23.91 -9.90
CA ALA A 336 -13.24 25.19 -9.97
C ALA A 336 -13.72 26.17 -8.87
N ASN A 337 -15.00 26.09 -8.49
CA ASN A 337 -15.60 26.91 -7.43
C ASN A 337 -16.41 26.01 -6.48
N SER A 338 -16.29 26.25 -5.18
CA SER A 338 -17.08 25.52 -4.17
C SER A 338 -18.59 25.72 -4.33
N GLU A 339 -19.02 26.82 -4.97
CA GLU A 339 -20.44 27.12 -5.26
C GLU A 339 -21.05 26.17 -6.29
N ASP A 340 -20.22 25.52 -7.11
CA ASP A 340 -20.67 24.54 -8.11
C ASP A 340 -20.98 23.16 -7.50
N ILE A 341 -20.64 22.95 -6.22
CA ILE A 341 -20.85 21.67 -5.54
C ILE A 341 -22.33 21.55 -5.12
N PRO A 342 -23.08 20.53 -5.59
CA PRO A 342 -24.45 20.35 -5.18
C PRO A 342 -24.53 19.77 -3.75
N PHE A 343 -25.30 20.42 -2.89
CA PHE A 343 -25.59 19.97 -1.49
C PHE A 343 -27.05 19.56 -1.30
N THR A 344 -27.75 19.21 -2.38
CA THR A 344 -29.16 18.82 -2.34
C THR A 344 -29.36 17.56 -1.49
N GLU A 345 -30.33 17.63 -0.57
CA GLU A 345 -30.74 16.50 0.25
C GLU A 345 -31.81 15.67 -0.46
N TYR A 346 -31.63 14.36 -0.47
CA TYR A 346 -32.57 13.39 -0.97
C TYR A 346 -32.94 12.41 0.15
N THR A 347 -34.21 12.31 0.51
CA THR A 347 -34.71 11.39 1.55
C THR A 347 -34.91 9.98 1.05
N ASP A 348 -35.45 9.83 -0.16
CA ASP A 348 -35.85 8.53 -0.71
C ASP A 348 -34.72 7.84 -1.53
N ASN A 349 -33.90 8.63 -2.19
CA ASN A 349 -32.79 8.13 -3.01
C ASN A 349 -31.51 8.96 -2.78
N LYS A 350 -30.79 8.66 -1.73
CA LYS A 350 -29.53 9.35 -1.39
C LYS A 350 -28.45 9.24 -2.47
N TRP A 351 -28.48 8.18 -3.31
CA TRP A 351 -27.54 8.03 -4.44
C TRP A 351 -27.69 9.14 -5.48
N GLN A 352 -28.88 9.78 -5.56
CA GLN A 352 -29.07 10.91 -6.47
C GLN A 352 -28.09 12.06 -6.17
N ASN A 353 -27.79 12.34 -4.90
CA ASN A 353 -26.80 13.35 -4.53
C ASN A 353 -25.42 13.03 -5.14
N VAL A 354 -24.98 11.78 -5.09
CA VAL A 354 -23.69 11.36 -5.70
C VAL A 354 -23.71 11.58 -7.23
N ARG A 355 -24.82 11.24 -7.89
CA ARG A 355 -24.97 11.43 -9.35
C ARG A 355 -25.00 12.91 -9.73
N ASP A 356 -25.61 13.76 -8.92
CA ASP A 356 -25.60 15.22 -9.12
C ASP A 356 -24.17 15.78 -8.95
N VAL A 357 -23.40 15.26 -7.98
CA VAL A 357 -21.98 15.65 -7.79
C VAL A 357 -21.15 15.27 -9.00
N GLN A 358 -21.29 14.05 -9.53
CA GLN A 358 -20.60 13.62 -10.75
C GLN A 358 -20.98 14.50 -11.96
N ALA A 359 -22.27 14.80 -12.10
CA ALA A 359 -22.77 15.65 -13.19
C ALA A 359 -22.24 17.09 -13.10
N ALA A 360 -22.20 17.69 -11.91
CA ALA A 360 -21.66 19.03 -11.67
C ALA A 360 -20.14 19.08 -11.90
N ALA A 361 -19.40 18.06 -11.45
CA ALA A 361 -17.97 17.92 -11.70
C ALA A 361 -17.65 17.62 -13.17
N LYS A 362 -18.64 17.18 -13.97
CA LYS A 362 -18.45 16.67 -15.34
C LYS A 362 -17.36 15.60 -15.42
N ASP A 363 -17.28 14.73 -14.41
CA ASP A 363 -16.28 13.68 -14.26
C ASP A 363 -16.87 12.56 -13.41
N GLU A 364 -17.01 11.35 -13.97
CA GLU A 364 -17.62 10.21 -13.27
C GLU A 364 -16.79 9.72 -12.08
N ARG A 365 -15.54 10.14 -11.94
CA ARG A 365 -14.68 9.83 -10.79
C ARG A 365 -14.96 10.71 -9.57
N ALA A 366 -15.80 11.75 -9.68
CA ALA A 366 -16.20 12.59 -8.55
C ALA A 366 -17.19 11.85 -7.63
N LEU A 367 -16.72 10.77 -7.02
CA LEU A 367 -17.51 9.90 -6.16
C LEU A 367 -17.54 10.43 -4.72
N PHE A 368 -18.33 11.49 -4.52
CA PHE A 368 -18.51 12.15 -3.23
C PHE A 368 -19.98 12.25 -2.85
N TYR A 369 -20.25 12.23 -1.54
CA TYR A 369 -21.54 12.52 -0.94
C TYR A 369 -21.45 13.83 -0.15
N THR A 370 -22.38 14.76 -0.38
CA THR A 370 -22.31 16.14 0.09
C THR A 370 -23.41 16.53 1.08
N THR A 371 -24.55 15.82 1.12
CA THR A 371 -25.67 16.16 2.01
C THR A 371 -25.22 16.18 3.47
N GLY A 372 -25.46 17.30 4.15
CA GLY A 372 -25.06 17.50 5.54
C GLY A 372 -23.54 17.60 5.75
N ARG A 373 -22.77 17.89 4.69
CA ARG A 373 -21.30 18.08 4.70
C ARG A 373 -20.94 19.53 4.37
N LYS A 374 -19.68 19.88 4.58
CA LYS A 374 -19.05 21.10 4.10
C LYS A 374 -17.91 20.73 3.14
N ALA A 375 -17.59 21.60 2.18
CA ALA A 375 -16.38 21.42 1.37
C ALA A 375 -15.13 21.71 2.19
N GLU A 376 -15.20 22.69 3.09
CA GLU A 376 -14.12 23.14 3.95
C GLU A 376 -13.92 22.18 5.15
N LEU A 377 -12.65 21.99 5.53
CA LEU A 377 -12.24 21.20 6.67
C LEU A 377 -11.94 22.09 7.89
N GLU A 378 -12.95 22.70 8.50
CA GLU A 378 -12.77 23.62 9.62
C GLU A 378 -12.29 22.90 10.89
N SER A 379 -12.72 21.66 11.11
CA SER A 379 -12.34 20.84 12.27
C SER A 379 -11.91 19.44 11.88
N VAL A 380 -10.70 19.08 12.27
CA VAL A 380 -10.15 17.73 12.04
C VAL A 380 -10.93 16.62 12.77
N GLY A 381 -11.62 16.94 13.85
CA GLY A 381 -12.40 15.98 14.65
C GLY A 381 -13.86 15.77 14.21
N LYS A 382 -14.33 16.47 13.17
CA LYS A 382 -15.72 16.33 12.69
C LYS A 382 -15.78 15.62 11.34
N PHE A 383 -16.49 14.52 11.27
CA PHE A 383 -16.69 13.78 10.02
C PHE A 383 -17.47 14.58 8.96
N THR A 384 -18.29 15.55 9.35
CA THR A 384 -19.08 16.39 8.45
C THR A 384 -18.33 17.58 7.85
N ASP A 385 -17.12 17.86 8.30
CA ASP A 385 -16.24 18.86 7.71
C ASP A 385 -15.33 18.14 6.68
N GLY A 386 -15.45 18.50 5.41
CA GLY A 386 -15.01 17.74 4.23
C GLY A 386 -16.14 16.87 3.66
N LEU A 387 -16.08 16.54 2.38
CA LEU A 387 -17.03 15.65 1.70
C LEU A 387 -16.77 14.19 2.07
N SER A 388 -17.80 13.35 1.99
CA SER A 388 -17.65 11.91 2.22
C SER A 388 -17.31 11.20 0.92
N PHE A 389 -16.34 10.29 0.98
CA PHE A 389 -15.95 9.46 -0.16
C PHE A 389 -16.98 8.35 -0.45
N MET A 390 -17.18 8.07 -1.74
CA MET A 390 -18.08 7.03 -2.23
C MET A 390 -17.39 6.01 -3.16
N LYS A 391 -16.06 6.06 -3.28
CA LYS A 391 -15.29 5.27 -4.24
C LYS A 391 -15.32 3.77 -3.95
N TRP A 392 -15.01 3.36 -2.73
CA TRP A 392 -14.92 1.94 -2.35
C TRP A 392 -16.26 1.40 -1.88
N SER A 393 -16.66 0.21 -2.32
CA SER A 393 -17.98 -0.35 -2.06
C SER A 393 -17.94 -1.88 -1.96
N ASN A 394 -18.73 -2.46 -1.07
CA ASN A 394 -19.04 -3.89 -1.01
C ASN A 394 -20.38 -4.21 -1.71
N LEU A 395 -20.85 -3.32 -2.58
CA LEU A 395 -21.95 -3.62 -3.48
C LEU A 395 -21.41 -4.27 -4.74
N ARG A 396 -22.17 -5.20 -5.30
CA ARG A 396 -21.86 -5.85 -6.58
C ARG A 396 -22.48 -5.08 -7.76
N SER A 397 -21.81 -5.03 -8.87
CA SER A 397 -22.28 -4.36 -10.10
C SER A 397 -23.47 -5.08 -10.74
N ASP A 398 -23.65 -6.38 -10.47
CA ASP A 398 -24.74 -7.21 -10.94
C ASP A 398 -26.00 -7.14 -10.03
N GLY A 399 -25.94 -6.37 -8.93
CA GLY A 399 -27.04 -6.22 -7.98
C GLY A 399 -27.25 -7.42 -7.04
N GLN A 400 -26.43 -8.43 -7.09
CA GLN A 400 -26.47 -9.56 -6.14
C GLN A 400 -25.85 -9.12 -4.80
N PRO A 401 -26.16 -9.80 -3.68
CA PRO A 401 -25.51 -9.52 -2.41
C PRO A 401 -24.05 -10.00 -2.43
N ALA A 402 -23.16 -9.28 -1.71
CA ALA A 402 -21.85 -9.77 -1.33
C ALA A 402 -21.96 -10.91 -0.31
N HIS A 403 -20.87 -11.67 -0.11
CA HIS A 403 -20.87 -12.83 0.80
C HIS A 403 -21.08 -12.44 2.27
N ASP A 404 -20.52 -11.31 2.69
CA ASP A 404 -20.60 -10.83 4.07
C ASP A 404 -20.84 -9.31 4.09
N ALA A 405 -21.74 -8.83 4.96
CA ALA A 405 -22.06 -7.42 5.06
C ALA A 405 -21.03 -6.62 5.89
N LYS A 406 -20.07 -7.27 6.55
CA LYS A 406 -19.00 -6.64 7.32
C LYS A 406 -17.67 -6.75 6.60
N ILE A 407 -17.26 -7.95 6.24
CA ILE A 407 -15.99 -8.20 5.54
C ILE A 407 -16.25 -8.24 4.03
N PRO A 408 -15.74 -7.27 3.27
CA PRO A 408 -16.06 -7.15 1.85
C PRO A 408 -15.37 -8.18 0.97
N ASP A 409 -15.99 -8.43 -0.19
CA ASP A 409 -15.42 -9.20 -1.28
C ASP A 409 -14.51 -8.37 -2.18
N THR A 410 -14.57 -7.03 -2.05
CA THR A 410 -13.90 -6.09 -2.96
C THR A 410 -12.39 -6.27 -2.93
N ASP A 411 -11.81 -6.77 -3.99
CA ASP A 411 -10.37 -6.82 -4.19
C ASP A 411 -9.77 -5.41 -4.30
N ILE A 412 -8.51 -5.25 -3.90
CA ILE A 412 -7.79 -3.99 -4.07
C ILE A 412 -7.05 -4.01 -5.41
N PRO A 413 -7.41 -3.16 -6.39
CA PRO A 413 -6.69 -3.05 -7.66
C PRO A 413 -5.32 -2.37 -7.42
N PHE A 414 -4.37 -3.12 -6.88
CA PHE A 414 -3.11 -2.59 -6.40
C PHE A 414 -2.18 -2.09 -7.52
N PHE A 415 -2.19 -2.80 -8.66
CA PHE A 415 -1.60 -2.32 -9.92
C PHE A 415 -2.71 -2.33 -10.98
N ARG A 416 -2.91 -1.21 -11.66
CA ARG A 416 -3.91 -1.09 -12.72
C ARG A 416 -3.43 -0.23 -13.89
N LEU A 417 -4.02 -0.45 -15.04
CA LEU A 417 -3.57 0.10 -16.32
C LEU A 417 -3.55 1.63 -16.33
N ALA A 418 -4.50 2.28 -15.65
CA ALA A 418 -4.57 3.75 -15.61
C ALA A 418 -3.30 4.39 -15.04
N GLU A 419 -2.61 3.73 -14.09
CA GLU A 419 -1.34 4.22 -13.59
C GLU A 419 -0.26 4.27 -14.67
N ALA A 420 -0.21 3.29 -15.57
CA ALA A 420 0.76 3.28 -16.67
C ALA A 420 0.57 4.47 -17.62
N TYR A 421 -0.70 4.84 -17.91
CA TYR A 421 -1.01 6.07 -18.65
C TYR A 421 -0.47 7.32 -17.96
N LEU A 422 -0.71 7.45 -16.65
CA LEU A 422 -0.27 8.61 -15.85
C LEU A 422 1.26 8.68 -15.74
N ILE A 423 1.93 7.54 -15.54
CA ILE A 423 3.40 7.46 -15.53
C ILE A 423 3.96 7.92 -16.88
N ARG A 424 3.42 7.39 -18.00
CA ARG A 424 3.94 7.71 -19.32
C ARG A 424 3.70 9.16 -19.69
N ALA A 425 2.51 9.70 -19.39
CA ALA A 425 2.19 11.10 -19.60
C ALA A 425 3.14 12.05 -18.85
N GLU A 426 3.37 11.80 -17.57
CA GLU A 426 4.30 12.60 -16.77
C GLU A 426 5.73 12.50 -17.30
N ALA A 427 6.18 11.28 -17.60
CA ALA A 427 7.52 11.02 -18.10
C ALA A 427 7.77 11.70 -19.46
N TYR A 428 6.78 11.75 -20.36
CA TYR A 428 6.89 12.50 -21.61
C TYR A 428 7.14 14.00 -21.36
N LEU A 429 6.37 14.64 -20.45
CA LEU A 429 6.56 16.07 -20.18
C LEU A 429 7.91 16.34 -19.51
N ARG A 430 8.37 15.48 -18.62
CA ARG A 430 9.66 15.61 -17.94
C ARG A 430 10.85 15.36 -18.88
N ALA A 431 10.74 14.39 -19.76
CA ALA A 431 11.79 14.09 -20.76
C ALA A 431 11.88 15.18 -21.84
N GLY A 432 10.75 15.82 -22.14
CA GLY A 432 10.68 16.82 -23.21
C GLY A 432 10.75 16.22 -24.61
N GLY A 433 11.00 17.06 -25.61
CA GLY A 433 11.11 16.67 -27.01
C GLY A 433 9.92 17.12 -27.87
N ALA A 434 10.03 16.99 -29.18
CA ALA A 434 9.11 17.61 -30.16
C ALA A 434 7.64 17.17 -30.02
N ASN A 435 7.38 15.93 -29.56
CA ASN A 435 6.03 15.39 -29.44
C ASN A 435 5.62 15.12 -27.98
N ALA A 436 6.41 15.57 -27.01
CA ALA A 436 6.21 15.24 -25.60
C ALA A 436 4.80 15.62 -25.10
N GLN A 437 4.37 16.86 -25.37
CA GLN A 437 3.03 17.34 -24.97
C GLN A 437 1.90 16.59 -25.68
N GLN A 438 2.04 16.31 -26.97
CA GLN A 438 1.03 15.57 -27.72
C GLN A 438 0.91 14.13 -27.23
N ASN A 439 2.03 13.45 -26.97
CA ASN A 439 2.01 12.08 -26.47
C ASN A 439 1.43 12.02 -25.04
N ALA A 440 1.84 12.92 -24.14
CA ALA A 440 1.27 13.04 -22.81
C ALA A 440 -0.24 13.33 -22.85
N TRP A 441 -0.65 14.22 -23.76
CA TRP A 441 -2.07 14.56 -23.94
C TRP A 441 -2.91 13.35 -24.37
N LEU A 442 -2.41 12.52 -25.28
CA LEU A 442 -3.11 11.30 -25.70
C LEU A 442 -3.37 10.35 -24.53
N ASP A 443 -2.40 10.18 -23.64
CA ASP A 443 -2.53 9.35 -22.46
C ASP A 443 -3.55 9.93 -21.46
N ILE A 444 -3.47 11.22 -21.18
CA ILE A 444 -4.44 11.91 -20.32
C ILE A 444 -5.84 11.87 -20.93
N LYS A 445 -5.94 12.08 -22.24
CA LYS A 445 -7.22 12.02 -22.95
C LYS A 445 -7.89 10.64 -22.81
N ALA A 446 -7.14 9.57 -22.89
CA ALA A 446 -7.69 8.21 -22.72
C ALA A 446 -8.38 8.03 -21.36
N LEU A 447 -7.78 8.53 -20.28
CA LEU A 447 -8.36 8.49 -18.93
C LEU A 447 -9.56 9.43 -18.79
N ARG A 448 -9.47 10.65 -19.35
CA ARG A 448 -10.56 11.62 -19.33
C ARG A 448 -11.78 11.13 -20.12
N ASP A 449 -11.57 10.54 -21.29
CA ASP A 449 -12.64 9.94 -22.10
C ASP A 449 -13.34 8.79 -21.34
N ARG A 450 -12.57 7.89 -20.68
CA ARG A 450 -13.11 6.83 -19.84
C ARG A 450 -13.95 7.39 -18.67
N ALA A 451 -13.48 8.45 -18.05
CA ALA A 451 -14.18 9.13 -16.95
C ALA A 451 -15.35 10.01 -17.44
N LYS A 452 -15.63 10.07 -18.73
CA LYS A 452 -16.57 11.00 -19.38
C LYS A 452 -16.35 12.44 -18.95
N ALA A 453 -15.10 12.78 -18.67
CA ALA A 453 -14.71 14.10 -18.23
C ALA A 453 -14.59 15.04 -19.43
N THR A 454 -15.45 16.06 -19.46
CA THR A 454 -15.61 16.94 -20.65
C THR A 454 -14.57 18.03 -20.73
N GLU A 455 -13.89 18.35 -19.62
CA GLU A 455 -12.91 19.44 -19.58
C GLU A 455 -11.50 18.88 -19.64
N ILE A 456 -10.84 19.04 -20.79
CA ILE A 456 -9.45 18.63 -21.01
C ILE A 456 -8.68 19.79 -21.63
N PRO A 457 -7.49 20.14 -21.15
CA PRO A 457 -6.67 21.16 -21.79
C PRO A 457 -6.27 20.73 -23.21
N THR A 458 -5.89 21.68 -24.05
CA THR A 458 -5.20 21.33 -25.31
C THR A 458 -3.82 20.75 -25.01
N ALA A 459 -3.26 19.99 -25.95
CA ALA A 459 -1.92 19.41 -25.77
C ALA A 459 -0.87 20.48 -25.40
N ASN A 460 -0.90 21.64 -26.03
CA ASN A 460 0.04 22.73 -25.77
C ASN A 460 -0.11 23.38 -24.37
N ASN A 461 -1.26 23.21 -23.74
CA ASN A 461 -1.57 23.74 -22.41
C ASN A 461 -1.45 22.67 -21.31
N LEU A 462 -1.08 21.44 -21.64
CA LEU A 462 -0.87 20.39 -20.66
C LEU A 462 0.41 20.68 -19.86
N THR A 463 0.27 20.74 -18.54
CA THR A 463 1.37 21.00 -17.61
C THR A 463 1.60 19.82 -16.68
N LEU A 464 2.75 19.79 -16.00
CA LEU A 464 3.02 18.80 -14.94
C LEU A 464 2.01 18.93 -13.81
N ASP A 465 1.65 20.14 -13.39
CA ASP A 465 0.64 20.34 -12.33
C ASP A 465 -0.73 19.78 -12.74
N TYR A 466 -1.13 19.93 -14.00
CA TYR A 466 -2.36 19.28 -14.48
C TYR A 466 -2.28 17.76 -14.37
N ILE A 467 -1.12 17.16 -14.70
CA ILE A 467 -0.91 15.70 -14.55
C ILE A 467 -0.95 15.28 -13.07
N LEU A 468 -0.36 16.06 -12.17
CA LEU A 468 -0.44 15.82 -10.72
C LEU A 468 -1.89 15.85 -10.23
N ASP A 469 -2.71 16.77 -10.73
CA ASP A 469 -4.14 16.84 -10.42
C ASP A 469 -4.92 15.69 -11.06
N GLU A 470 -4.55 15.28 -12.28
CA GLU A 470 -5.17 14.11 -12.91
C GLU A 470 -4.83 12.82 -12.18
N ARG A 471 -3.60 12.69 -11.65
CA ARG A 471 -3.22 11.58 -10.76
C ARG A 471 -4.10 11.56 -9.51
N ALA A 472 -4.36 12.70 -8.89
CA ALA A 472 -5.27 12.78 -7.75
C ALA A 472 -6.70 12.40 -8.14
N ARG A 473 -7.26 12.93 -9.25
CA ARG A 473 -8.61 12.56 -9.72
C ARG A 473 -8.77 11.07 -10.00
N GLU A 474 -7.72 10.45 -10.51
CA GLU A 474 -7.73 9.03 -10.88
C GLU A 474 -7.45 8.11 -9.69
N LEU A 475 -6.45 8.43 -8.87
CA LEU A 475 -5.82 7.52 -7.91
C LEU A 475 -6.13 7.83 -6.44
N TYR A 476 -6.99 8.81 -6.13
CA TYR A 476 -7.31 9.12 -4.73
C TYR A 476 -7.77 7.88 -3.96
N LEU A 477 -7.39 7.80 -2.68
CA LEU A 477 -7.61 6.63 -1.82
C LEU A 477 -7.00 5.32 -2.35
N GLU A 478 -5.87 5.38 -3.10
CA GLU A 478 -5.14 4.19 -3.55
C GLU A 478 -3.69 4.14 -3.04
N GLY A 479 -3.26 5.09 -2.22
CA GLY A 479 -1.95 5.06 -1.55
C GLY A 479 -0.79 5.64 -2.36
N PHE A 480 -1.02 6.59 -3.26
CA PHE A 480 0.01 7.18 -4.13
C PHE A 480 0.45 8.58 -3.75
N ARG A 481 -0.40 9.35 -3.05
CA ARG A 481 -0.30 10.81 -3.04
C ARG A 481 0.98 11.36 -2.43
N ARG A 482 1.48 10.78 -1.33
CA ARG A 482 2.74 11.20 -0.71
C ARG A 482 3.91 11.11 -1.69
N THR A 483 4.08 9.98 -2.36
CA THR A 483 5.15 9.75 -3.34
C THR A 483 5.07 10.76 -4.50
N ASP A 484 3.86 11.04 -4.98
CA ASP A 484 3.63 12.04 -6.03
C ASP A 484 4.02 13.45 -5.57
N LEU A 485 3.55 13.89 -4.41
CA LEU A 485 3.87 15.22 -3.87
C LEU A 485 5.36 15.40 -3.58
N ILE A 486 6.07 14.33 -3.16
CA ILE A 486 7.54 14.37 -2.98
C ILE A 486 8.24 14.54 -4.33
N ARG A 487 7.86 13.78 -5.35
CA ARG A 487 8.44 13.88 -6.71
C ARG A 487 8.25 15.26 -7.32
N TYR A 488 7.15 15.94 -7.02
CA TYR A 488 6.87 17.31 -7.45
C TYR A 488 7.51 18.39 -6.56
N GLY A 489 8.15 18.00 -5.44
CA GLY A 489 8.71 18.94 -4.48
C GLY A 489 7.67 19.68 -3.64
N TYR A 490 6.42 19.19 -3.59
CA TYR A 490 5.29 19.85 -2.94
C TYR A 490 5.00 19.36 -1.54
N PHE A 491 5.41 18.14 -1.19
CA PHE A 491 5.02 17.52 0.08
C PHE A 491 5.39 18.36 1.30
N THR A 492 6.62 18.92 1.35
CA THR A 492 7.10 19.76 2.46
C THR A 492 7.13 21.26 2.14
N SER A 493 6.84 21.64 0.89
CA SER A 493 6.92 23.02 0.40
C SER A 493 5.98 23.97 1.16
N SER A 494 6.38 25.23 1.24
CA SER A 494 5.55 26.36 1.69
C SER A 494 4.73 27.00 0.55
N THR A 495 4.91 26.56 -0.69
CA THR A 495 4.20 27.10 -1.88
C THR A 495 3.04 26.24 -2.33
N TYR A 496 2.93 24.99 -1.83
CA TYR A 496 1.81 24.09 -2.07
C TYR A 496 1.23 23.68 -0.72
N LEU A 497 0.11 24.27 -0.36
CA LEU A 497 -0.50 24.14 0.96
C LEU A 497 -1.87 23.47 0.88
N TRP A 498 -2.24 22.80 1.94
CA TRP A 498 -3.57 22.21 2.16
C TRP A 498 -3.98 22.33 3.62
N ASP A 499 -5.25 22.16 3.90
CA ASP A 499 -5.82 22.31 5.23
C ASP A 499 -5.06 21.46 6.25
N TRP A 500 -4.64 22.10 7.36
CA TRP A 500 -3.95 21.48 8.50
C TRP A 500 -2.55 20.92 8.21
N LYS A 501 -1.97 21.16 7.03
CA LYS A 501 -0.55 20.90 6.79
C LYS A 501 0.30 21.67 7.81
N GLY A 502 1.21 20.98 8.51
CA GLY A 502 2.07 21.61 9.52
C GLY A 502 1.34 22.20 10.73
N GLY A 503 0.05 21.83 10.94
CA GLY A 503 -0.70 22.12 12.17
C GLY A 503 -1.48 23.43 12.18
N SER A 504 -1.60 24.17 11.07
CA SER A 504 -2.50 25.32 10.94
C SER A 504 -3.61 25.06 9.93
N PHE A 505 -4.73 25.75 10.08
CA PHE A 505 -5.88 25.60 9.20
C PHE A 505 -5.53 25.92 7.74
N GLU A 506 -4.82 27.02 7.48
CA GLU A 506 -4.42 27.44 6.13
C GLU A 506 -3.26 26.59 5.59
N GLY A 507 -2.66 25.76 6.42
CA GLY A 507 -1.47 25.00 6.11
C GLY A 507 -0.18 25.81 6.19
N ASN A 508 0.92 25.13 6.54
CA ASN A 508 2.27 25.68 6.56
C ASN A 508 3.24 24.74 5.85
N GLY A 509 4.33 25.30 5.30
CA GLY A 509 5.49 24.51 4.91
C GLY A 509 6.13 23.85 6.14
N VAL A 510 6.68 22.67 5.94
CA VAL A 510 7.35 21.90 7.00
C VAL A 510 8.79 21.58 6.61
N SER A 511 9.59 21.10 7.56
CA SER A 511 10.97 20.71 7.28
C SER A 511 11.05 19.61 6.20
N SER A 512 12.03 19.73 5.30
CA SER A 512 12.29 18.71 4.26
C SER A 512 12.68 17.34 4.83
N ILE A 513 13.02 17.23 6.10
CA ILE A 513 13.24 15.93 6.76
C ILE A 513 12.02 15.02 6.63
N TYR A 514 10.81 15.59 6.60
CA TYR A 514 9.55 14.87 6.50
C TYR A 514 9.29 14.25 5.09
N ASN A 515 10.16 14.46 4.11
CA ASN A 515 10.12 13.70 2.86
C ASN A 515 10.48 12.22 3.06
N LEU A 516 11.20 11.88 4.13
CA LEU A 516 11.45 10.49 4.55
C LEU A 516 10.90 10.25 5.95
N TYR A 517 10.48 9.04 6.22
CA TYR A 517 10.22 8.61 7.58
C TYR A 517 11.52 8.27 8.31
N PRO A 518 11.57 8.42 9.64
CA PRO A 518 12.70 7.95 10.44
C PRO A 518 12.77 6.43 10.42
N ILE A 519 13.98 5.88 10.49
CA ILE A 519 14.14 4.47 10.83
C ILE A 519 13.59 4.28 12.25
N PRO A 520 12.72 3.28 12.49
CA PRO A 520 12.16 3.03 13.81
C PRO A 520 13.26 2.92 14.87
N LYS A 521 13.01 3.53 16.03
CA LYS A 521 13.98 3.49 17.14
C LYS A 521 14.29 2.04 17.58
N THR A 522 13.33 1.17 17.52
CA THR A 522 13.48 -0.26 17.80
C THR A 522 14.49 -0.92 16.86
N GLU A 523 14.46 -0.60 15.58
CA GLU A 523 15.42 -1.10 14.60
C GLU A 523 16.84 -0.60 14.91
N THR A 524 17.05 0.71 15.10
CA THR A 524 18.39 1.27 15.35
C THR A 524 19.00 0.83 16.68
N LEU A 525 18.19 0.38 17.63
CA LEU A 525 18.66 -0.20 18.91
C LEU A 525 19.06 -1.67 18.77
N THR A 526 18.42 -2.42 17.89
CA THR A 526 18.65 -3.87 17.73
C THR A 526 19.64 -4.18 16.62
N ASN A 527 19.57 -3.45 15.50
CA ASN A 527 20.48 -3.59 14.36
C ASN A 527 21.48 -2.44 14.31
N THR A 528 22.68 -2.66 14.84
CA THR A 528 23.77 -1.66 14.88
C THR A 528 24.33 -1.31 13.51
N ASN A 529 23.99 -2.06 12.45
CA ASN A 529 24.36 -1.74 11.06
C ASN A 529 23.48 -0.64 10.46
N MET A 530 22.34 -0.34 11.11
CA MET A 530 21.42 0.69 10.65
C MET A 530 21.73 2.06 11.29
N THR A 531 21.65 3.10 10.48
CA THR A 531 21.80 4.49 10.93
C THR A 531 20.51 5.26 10.74
N GLN A 532 20.23 6.22 11.62
CA GLN A 532 19.04 7.07 11.51
C GLN A 532 19.13 8.00 10.28
N ASN A 533 17.99 8.43 9.76
CA ASN A 533 17.91 9.48 8.74
C ASN A 533 18.31 10.83 9.33
N PRO A 534 19.01 11.70 8.59
CA PRO A 534 19.40 13.02 9.07
C PRO A 534 18.19 13.84 9.56
N GLY A 535 18.31 14.44 10.73
CA GLY A 535 17.28 15.29 11.34
C GLY A 535 16.34 14.59 12.34
N TYR A 536 16.47 13.26 12.50
CA TYR A 536 15.68 12.47 13.45
C TYR A 536 16.50 12.00 14.65
#